data_cba13a32e4d0cd6677c026a87265975a
#
_entry.id   cba13a32e4d0cd6677c026a87265975a
#
_cell.length_a   1.000
_cell.length_b   1.000
_cell.length_c   1.000
_cell.angle_alpha   90.00
_cell.angle_beta   90.00
_cell.angle_gamma   90.00
#
_symmetry.space_group_name_H-M   'P 1'
#
loop_
_entity.id
_entity.type
_entity.pdbx_description
1 polymer ?
#
loop_
_entity_poly.entity_id
_entity_poly.type
_entity_poly.pdbx_seq_one_letter_code
_entity_poly.pdbx_strand_id
1 'polypeptide(L)'
;MSALLTVENLNVSYGAIKAVQDVNFVVNNNEIVSLIGANGAGKTTILRTISGLEKPTKGRILFENQNILTMNSERIVSSGVAQVPEGRRVFSGMTVQENLQLGAFTRGKGINLKDEYTLIYDQFPILKERRNQDAATLSGGEQQMLAMGRALMAKPKLLLLDEPSMGLAPLFIEKVFDIIKNVNAQGMTVLIIEQNANQALKIADRGLSLIHI
;
A
#
# COMPACT_ATOMS: atom_id res chain seq x y z
N MET A 1 22.36 -3.15 1.36
CA MET A 1 20.92 -3.45 1.31
C MET A 1 20.62 -3.92 -0.11
N SER A 2 19.79 -4.94 -0.29
CA SER A 2 19.41 -5.42 -1.63
C SER A 2 18.12 -4.74 -2.08
N ALA A 3 18.03 -4.37 -3.36
CA ALA A 3 16.85 -3.79 -3.96
C ALA A 3 15.69 -4.79 -3.96
N LEU A 4 14.53 -4.40 -3.44
CA LEU A 4 13.28 -5.15 -3.54
C LEU A 4 12.48 -4.73 -4.76
N LEU A 5 12.37 -3.41 -4.98
CA LEU A 5 11.69 -2.81 -6.11
C LEU A 5 12.66 -1.87 -6.85
N THR A 6 12.73 -1.98 -8.17
CA THR A 6 13.48 -1.06 -9.03
C THR A 6 12.56 -0.54 -10.14
N VAL A 7 12.47 0.76 -10.25
CA VAL A 7 11.70 1.45 -11.30
C VAL A 7 12.69 2.19 -12.19
N GLU A 8 12.62 1.95 -13.51
CA GLU A 8 13.58 2.48 -14.49
C GLU A 8 12.87 3.08 -15.67
N ASN A 9 13.21 4.34 -15.97
CA ASN A 9 12.75 5.13 -17.11
C ASN A 9 11.21 5.06 -17.29
N LEU A 10 10.48 5.07 -16.15
CA LEU A 10 9.03 4.90 -16.14
C LEU A 10 8.33 6.09 -16.76
N ASN A 11 7.51 5.82 -17.78
CA ASN A 11 6.66 6.80 -18.42
C ASN A 11 5.23 6.28 -18.49
N VAL A 12 4.26 7.08 -18.05
CA VAL A 12 2.83 6.74 -18.10
C VAL A 12 2.05 7.92 -18.67
N SER A 13 1.16 7.65 -19.61
CA SER A 13 0.33 8.68 -20.26
C SER A 13 -1.13 8.26 -20.31
N TYR A 14 -2.03 9.20 -20.09
CA TYR A 14 -3.48 9.08 -20.26
C TYR A 14 -3.88 9.89 -21.51
N GLY A 15 -3.97 9.22 -22.65
CA GLY A 15 -4.13 9.92 -23.93
C GLY A 15 -2.96 10.87 -24.19
N ALA A 16 -3.24 12.16 -24.34
CA ALA A 16 -2.21 13.20 -24.56
C ALA A 16 -1.51 13.66 -23.25
N ILE A 17 -2.04 13.32 -22.08
CA ILE A 17 -1.51 13.79 -20.81
C ILE A 17 -0.39 12.85 -20.34
N LYS A 18 0.82 13.37 -20.22
CA LYS A 18 1.98 12.65 -19.68
C LYS A 18 1.96 12.76 -18.15
N ALA A 19 1.41 11.75 -17.47
CA ALA A 19 1.26 11.74 -16.02
C ALA A 19 2.58 11.42 -15.28
N VAL A 20 3.44 10.62 -15.87
CA VAL A 20 4.75 10.23 -15.31
C VAL A 20 5.77 10.28 -16.45
N GLN A 21 6.93 10.92 -16.24
CA GLN A 21 7.97 11.08 -17.24
C GLN A 21 9.33 10.70 -16.64
N ASP A 22 9.97 9.71 -17.23
CA ASP A 22 11.34 9.25 -16.98
C ASP A 22 11.68 9.07 -15.49
N VAL A 23 10.75 8.49 -14.71
CA VAL A 23 10.92 8.29 -13.27
C VAL A 23 11.80 7.07 -13.01
N ASN A 24 12.80 7.29 -12.15
CA ASN A 24 13.78 6.28 -11.75
C ASN A 24 13.93 6.28 -10.24
N PHE A 25 13.74 5.13 -9.58
CA PHE A 25 14.02 4.95 -8.15
C PHE A 25 14.13 3.47 -7.76
N VAL A 26 14.69 3.26 -6.57
CA VAL A 26 14.84 1.93 -5.96
C VAL A 26 14.25 1.97 -4.55
N VAL A 27 13.59 0.88 -4.14
CA VAL A 27 13.18 0.63 -2.76
C VAL A 27 13.92 -0.63 -2.29
N ASN A 28 14.67 -0.52 -1.19
CA ASN A 28 15.42 -1.65 -0.65
C ASN A 28 14.55 -2.47 0.30
N ASN A 29 14.99 -3.71 0.59
CA ASN A 29 14.31 -4.52 1.59
C ASN A 29 14.31 -3.83 2.96
N ASN A 30 13.17 -3.94 3.66
CA ASN A 30 12.94 -3.40 5.00
C ASN A 30 13.08 -1.87 5.10
N GLU A 31 12.90 -1.14 4.00
CA GLU A 31 12.98 0.31 3.94
C GLU A 31 11.57 0.92 3.92
N ILE A 32 11.36 2.03 4.60
CA ILE A 32 10.21 2.92 4.40
C ILE A 32 10.64 4.04 3.47
N VAL A 33 10.10 4.05 2.26
CA VAL A 33 10.33 5.12 1.27
C VAL A 33 9.07 5.97 1.15
N SER A 34 9.21 7.28 1.28
CA SER A 34 8.12 8.24 1.05
C SER A 34 8.26 8.92 -0.30
N LEU A 35 7.23 8.81 -1.13
CA LEU A 35 7.11 9.52 -2.40
C LEU A 35 6.29 10.79 -2.19
N ILE A 36 6.93 11.95 -2.33
CA ILE A 36 6.37 13.27 -2.05
C ILE A 36 6.23 14.05 -3.35
N GLY A 37 5.19 14.86 -3.47
CA GLY A 37 4.99 15.74 -4.62
C GLY A 37 3.62 16.39 -4.59
N ALA A 38 3.43 17.41 -5.40
CA ALA A 38 2.15 18.11 -5.53
C ALA A 38 1.02 17.17 -6.03
N ASN A 39 -0.22 17.62 -5.86
CA ASN A 39 -1.35 16.93 -6.47
C ASN A 39 -1.20 16.95 -8.00
N GLY A 40 -1.48 15.82 -8.63
CA GLY A 40 -1.27 15.66 -10.06
C GLY A 40 0.16 15.33 -10.50
N ALA A 41 1.14 15.25 -9.58
CA ALA A 41 2.53 14.90 -9.92
C ALA A 41 2.74 13.43 -10.36
N GLY A 42 1.66 12.63 -10.45
CA GLY A 42 1.76 11.24 -10.92
C GLY A 42 2.01 10.19 -9.84
N LYS A 43 1.99 10.57 -8.55
CA LYS A 43 2.29 9.66 -7.41
C LYS A 43 1.38 8.42 -7.41
N THR A 44 0.07 8.59 -7.38
CA THR A 44 -0.92 7.50 -7.46
C THR A 44 -0.78 6.69 -8.75
N THR A 45 -0.46 7.35 -9.87
CA THR A 45 -0.20 6.67 -11.15
C THR A 45 0.97 5.70 -11.04
N ILE A 46 2.06 6.07 -10.35
CA ILE A 46 3.20 5.19 -10.10
C ILE A 46 2.75 3.96 -9.29
N LEU A 47 2.02 4.15 -8.17
CA LEU A 47 1.54 3.01 -7.38
C LEU A 47 0.62 2.10 -8.19
N ARG A 48 -0.30 2.66 -8.96
CA ARG A 48 -1.20 1.90 -9.84
C ARG A 48 -0.44 1.13 -10.91
N THR A 49 0.67 1.68 -11.40
CA THR A 49 1.52 0.97 -12.37
C THR A 49 2.28 -0.18 -11.70
N ILE A 50 2.80 0.00 -10.49
CA ILE A 50 3.47 -1.06 -9.71
C ILE A 50 2.48 -2.20 -9.39
N SER A 51 1.23 -1.88 -9.07
CA SER A 51 0.19 -2.90 -8.79
C SER A 51 -0.48 -3.49 -10.03
N GLY A 52 -0.05 -3.07 -11.24
CA GLY A 52 -0.56 -3.59 -12.52
C GLY A 52 -1.95 -3.09 -12.89
N LEU A 53 -2.43 -2.02 -12.25
CA LEU A 53 -3.71 -1.38 -12.56
C LEU A 53 -3.59 -0.38 -13.71
N GLU A 54 -2.38 0.10 -13.99
CA GLU A 54 -2.05 0.97 -15.13
C GLU A 54 -0.89 0.39 -15.92
N LYS A 55 -0.88 0.63 -17.22
CA LYS A 55 0.21 0.19 -18.10
C LYS A 55 1.11 1.37 -18.46
N PRO A 56 2.42 1.26 -18.27
CA PRO A 56 3.34 2.30 -18.70
C PRO A 56 3.46 2.33 -20.22
N THR A 57 3.79 3.50 -20.78
CA THR A 57 4.13 3.66 -22.19
C THR A 57 5.60 3.29 -22.47
N LYS A 58 6.47 3.46 -21.47
CA LYS A 58 7.90 3.07 -21.51
C LYS A 58 8.40 2.77 -20.11
N GLY A 59 9.57 2.13 -20.04
CA GLY A 59 10.26 1.80 -18.79
C GLY A 59 10.06 0.36 -18.38
N ARG A 60 10.61 0.04 -17.21
CA ARG A 60 10.45 -1.28 -16.58
C ARG A 60 10.33 -1.16 -15.07
N ILE A 61 9.66 -2.14 -14.47
CA ILE A 61 9.54 -2.26 -13.03
C ILE A 61 9.96 -3.68 -12.66
N LEU A 62 11.01 -3.78 -11.83
CA LEU A 62 11.52 -5.04 -11.33
C LEU A 62 11.13 -5.18 -9.85
N PHE A 63 10.47 -6.28 -9.52
CA PHE A 63 10.20 -6.70 -8.14
C PHE A 63 10.94 -8.03 -7.91
N GLU A 64 11.84 -8.08 -6.91
CA GLU A 64 12.74 -9.23 -6.71
C GLU A 64 13.46 -9.65 -8.02
N ASN A 65 13.95 -8.68 -8.79
CA ASN A 65 14.58 -8.87 -10.09
C ASN A 65 13.69 -9.43 -11.21
N GLN A 66 12.39 -9.59 -10.99
CA GLN A 66 11.43 -10.03 -12.00
C GLN A 66 10.65 -8.82 -12.56
N ASN A 67 10.53 -8.73 -13.87
CA ASN A 67 9.75 -7.66 -14.50
C ASN A 67 8.25 -7.91 -14.29
N ILE A 68 7.62 -7.09 -13.44
CA ILE A 68 6.21 -7.22 -13.09
C ILE A 68 5.25 -6.61 -14.12
N LEU A 69 5.74 -5.82 -15.08
CA LEU A 69 4.90 -5.22 -16.13
C LEU A 69 4.32 -6.26 -17.10
N THR A 70 4.88 -7.46 -17.13
CA THR A 70 4.39 -8.60 -17.93
C THR A 70 3.36 -9.44 -17.18
N MET A 71 3.12 -9.14 -15.90
CA MET A 71 2.20 -9.86 -15.02
C MET A 71 0.83 -9.16 -15.00
N ASN A 72 -0.22 -9.93 -14.73
CA ASN A 72 -1.51 -9.36 -14.34
C ASN A 72 -1.50 -8.99 -12.84
N SER A 73 -2.45 -8.16 -12.39
CA SER A 73 -2.51 -7.68 -11.00
C SER A 73 -2.60 -8.82 -9.98
N GLU A 74 -3.29 -9.91 -10.30
CA GLU A 74 -3.40 -11.09 -9.41
C GLU A 74 -2.02 -11.74 -9.17
N ARG A 75 -1.21 -11.89 -10.20
CA ARG A 75 0.15 -12.41 -10.09
C ARG A 75 1.07 -11.46 -9.31
N ILE A 76 0.91 -10.14 -9.50
CA ILE A 76 1.67 -9.14 -8.76
C ILE A 76 1.35 -9.24 -7.26
N VAL A 77 0.07 -9.33 -6.89
CA VAL A 77 -0.35 -9.52 -5.49
C VAL A 77 0.19 -10.86 -4.95
N SER A 78 0.09 -11.94 -5.72
CA SER A 78 0.59 -13.26 -5.32
C SER A 78 2.13 -13.30 -5.18
N SER A 79 2.87 -12.41 -5.86
CA SER A 79 4.33 -12.28 -5.69
C SER A 79 4.72 -11.56 -4.40
N GLY A 80 3.79 -10.91 -3.72
CA GLY A 80 4.01 -10.25 -2.44
C GLY A 80 3.91 -8.71 -2.47
N VAL A 81 3.23 -8.12 -3.44
CA VAL A 81 2.91 -6.69 -3.49
C VAL A 81 1.46 -6.49 -3.06
N ALA A 82 1.20 -5.68 -2.04
CA ALA A 82 -0.16 -5.30 -1.65
C ALA A 82 -0.31 -3.78 -1.67
N GLN A 83 -1.48 -3.30 -2.06
CA GLN A 83 -1.80 -1.88 -2.12
C GLN A 83 -2.99 -1.55 -1.23
N VAL A 84 -2.86 -0.49 -0.45
CA VAL A 84 -3.96 0.24 0.20
C VAL A 84 -4.19 1.50 -0.61
N PRO A 85 -5.25 1.55 -1.43
CA PRO A 85 -5.54 2.71 -2.26
C PRO A 85 -6.15 3.85 -1.44
N GLU A 86 -6.11 5.04 -1.98
CA GLU A 86 -6.85 6.20 -1.48
C GLU A 86 -8.35 5.89 -1.34
N GLY A 87 -9.00 6.48 -0.33
CA GLY A 87 -10.43 6.35 -0.09
C GLY A 87 -10.85 5.06 0.61
N ARG A 88 -9.90 4.41 1.33
CA ARG A 88 -10.14 3.29 2.24
C ARG A 88 -10.64 2.00 1.56
N ARG A 89 -11.56 2.06 0.61
CA ARG A 89 -12.07 0.98 -0.24
C ARG A 89 -12.43 -0.30 0.53
N VAL A 90 -13.21 -0.17 1.62
CA VAL A 90 -13.79 -1.31 2.31
C VAL A 90 -14.94 -1.91 1.51
N PHE A 91 -15.19 -3.21 1.67
CA PHE A 91 -16.34 -3.87 1.05
C PHE A 91 -17.56 -3.69 1.95
N SER A 92 -18.46 -2.80 1.53
CA SER A 92 -19.76 -2.55 2.18
C SER A 92 -20.64 -3.81 2.10
N GLY A 93 -21.48 -4.03 3.12
CA GLY A 93 -22.33 -5.22 3.20
C GLY A 93 -21.56 -6.49 3.62
N MET A 94 -20.26 -6.36 3.92
CA MET A 94 -19.46 -7.42 4.51
C MET A 94 -18.96 -6.98 5.89
N THR A 95 -18.86 -7.93 6.78
CA THR A 95 -18.29 -7.70 8.12
C THR A 95 -16.82 -7.34 8.05
N VAL A 96 -16.29 -6.78 9.15
CA VAL A 96 -14.85 -6.53 9.33
C VAL A 96 -14.04 -7.81 9.10
N GLN A 97 -14.47 -8.94 9.70
CA GLN A 97 -13.76 -10.20 9.56
C GLN A 97 -13.78 -10.74 8.12
N GLU A 98 -14.89 -10.63 7.41
CA GLU A 98 -14.98 -11.02 6.00
C GLU A 98 -14.10 -10.14 5.11
N ASN A 99 -14.07 -8.84 5.37
CA ASN A 99 -13.13 -7.94 4.68
C ASN A 99 -11.67 -8.37 4.88
N LEU A 100 -11.27 -8.72 6.12
CA LEU A 100 -9.93 -9.22 6.42
C LEU A 100 -9.67 -10.54 5.68
N GLN A 101 -10.63 -11.47 5.67
CA GLN A 101 -10.51 -12.76 5.00
C GLN A 101 -10.24 -12.61 3.50
N LEU A 102 -10.89 -11.65 2.83
CA LEU A 102 -10.63 -11.36 1.41
C LEU A 102 -9.17 -10.96 1.16
N GLY A 103 -8.50 -10.33 2.12
CA GLY A 103 -7.09 -10.00 2.01
C GLY A 103 -6.16 -11.21 1.85
N ALA A 104 -6.58 -12.37 2.36
CA ALA A 104 -5.82 -13.62 2.26
C ALA A 104 -6.16 -14.45 1.01
N PHE A 105 -7.00 -13.94 0.09
CA PHE A 105 -7.53 -14.70 -1.06
C PHE A 105 -6.42 -15.31 -1.93
N THR A 106 -5.33 -14.60 -2.16
CA THR A 106 -4.22 -15.05 -3.01
C THR A 106 -3.32 -16.11 -2.37
N ARG A 107 -3.48 -16.37 -1.07
CA ARG A 107 -2.63 -17.31 -0.32
C ARG A 107 -3.04 -18.78 -0.50
N GLY A 108 -4.13 -19.04 -1.24
CA GLY A 108 -4.60 -20.38 -1.56
C GLY A 108 -5.66 -20.94 -0.60
N LYS A 109 -6.21 -22.11 -0.96
CA LYS A 109 -7.26 -22.78 -0.18
C LYS A 109 -6.66 -23.57 0.98
N GLY A 110 -7.38 -23.63 2.12
CA GLY A 110 -7.00 -24.48 3.26
C GLY A 110 -6.06 -23.85 4.27
N ILE A 111 -5.75 -22.55 4.15
CA ILE A 111 -4.95 -21.83 5.14
C ILE A 111 -5.77 -21.60 6.41
N ASN A 112 -5.19 -21.99 7.55
CA ASN A 112 -5.74 -21.60 8.85
C ASN A 112 -5.40 -20.14 9.11
N LEU A 113 -6.39 -19.23 8.97
CA LEU A 113 -6.20 -17.80 9.17
C LEU A 113 -6.24 -17.37 10.64
N LYS A 114 -6.33 -18.31 11.59
CA LYS A 114 -6.48 -17.98 13.01
C LYS A 114 -5.30 -17.17 13.55
N ASP A 115 -4.09 -17.54 13.18
CA ASP A 115 -2.88 -16.85 13.62
C ASP A 115 -2.76 -15.47 12.97
N GLU A 116 -3.15 -15.35 11.70
CA GLU A 116 -3.19 -14.07 10.99
C GLU A 116 -4.21 -13.11 11.60
N TYR A 117 -5.41 -13.59 11.91
CA TYR A 117 -6.39 -12.77 12.61
C TYR A 117 -5.85 -12.30 13.96
N THR A 118 -5.14 -13.16 14.69
CA THR A 118 -4.54 -12.78 15.96
C THR A 118 -3.54 -11.65 15.78
N LEU A 119 -2.62 -11.77 14.83
CA LEU A 119 -1.64 -10.71 14.52
C LEU A 119 -2.30 -9.39 14.10
N ILE A 120 -3.33 -9.46 13.25
CA ILE A 120 -4.07 -8.25 12.83
C ILE A 120 -4.83 -7.64 14.01
N TYR A 121 -5.47 -8.43 14.84
CA TYR A 121 -6.23 -7.94 15.99
C TYR A 121 -5.35 -7.39 17.10
N ASP A 122 -4.12 -7.88 17.25
CA ASP A 122 -3.12 -7.32 18.16
C ASP A 122 -2.64 -5.93 17.68
N GLN A 123 -2.50 -5.75 16.36
CA GLN A 123 -2.15 -4.44 15.79
C GLN A 123 -3.34 -3.47 15.73
N PHE A 124 -4.55 -3.99 15.56
CA PHE A 124 -5.80 -3.23 15.40
C PHE A 124 -6.88 -3.75 16.35
N PRO A 125 -6.79 -3.52 17.68
CA PRO A 125 -7.73 -4.10 18.64
C PRO A 125 -9.20 -3.77 18.35
N ILE A 126 -9.47 -2.58 17.83
CA ILE A 126 -10.83 -2.15 17.46
C ILE A 126 -11.46 -3.05 16.38
N LEU A 127 -10.66 -3.63 15.47
CA LEU A 127 -11.18 -4.55 14.46
C LEU A 127 -11.62 -5.87 15.08
N LYS A 128 -10.99 -6.31 16.17
CA LYS A 128 -11.41 -7.48 16.93
C LYS A 128 -12.75 -7.25 17.62
N GLU A 129 -12.90 -6.09 18.28
CA GLU A 129 -14.14 -5.72 18.96
C GLU A 129 -15.31 -5.65 17.99
N ARG A 130 -15.06 -5.14 16.78
CA ARG A 130 -16.06 -4.91 15.74
C ARG A 130 -16.08 -5.98 14.64
N ARG A 131 -15.50 -7.15 14.87
CA ARG A 131 -15.28 -8.16 13.83
C ARG A 131 -16.53 -8.59 13.07
N ASN A 132 -17.70 -8.57 13.72
CA ASN A 132 -19.00 -8.96 13.17
C ASN A 132 -19.81 -7.75 12.65
N GLN A 133 -19.27 -6.52 12.75
CA GLN A 133 -19.94 -5.30 12.30
C GLN A 133 -19.74 -5.11 10.81
N ASP A 134 -20.75 -4.56 10.11
CA ASP A 134 -20.61 -4.15 8.71
C ASP A 134 -19.53 -3.07 8.58
N ALA A 135 -18.57 -3.29 7.67
CA ALA A 135 -17.45 -2.40 7.43
C ALA A 135 -17.87 -0.98 7.01
N ALA A 136 -19.02 -0.82 6.36
CA ALA A 136 -19.54 0.49 5.97
C ALA A 136 -19.92 1.37 7.17
N THR A 137 -20.24 0.76 8.31
CA THR A 137 -20.68 1.47 9.52
C THR A 137 -19.54 1.90 10.43
N LEU A 138 -18.31 1.56 10.10
CA LEU A 138 -17.10 1.99 10.80
C LEU A 138 -16.83 3.48 10.56
N SER A 139 -16.20 4.12 11.55
CA SER A 139 -15.64 5.47 11.37
C SER A 139 -14.55 5.47 10.29
N GLY A 140 -14.25 6.65 9.74
CA GLY A 140 -13.23 6.77 8.71
C GLY A 140 -11.84 6.25 9.11
N GLY A 141 -11.42 6.46 10.36
CA GLY A 141 -10.17 5.93 10.89
C GLY A 141 -10.19 4.40 11.03
N GLU A 142 -11.31 3.83 11.49
CA GLU A 142 -11.48 2.38 11.59
C GLU A 142 -11.54 1.71 10.22
N GLN A 143 -12.17 2.34 9.21
CA GLN A 143 -12.15 1.86 7.83
C GLN A 143 -10.72 1.86 7.25
N GLN A 144 -9.90 2.87 7.58
CA GLN A 144 -8.51 2.92 7.17
C GLN A 144 -7.71 1.79 7.81
N MET A 145 -7.90 1.53 9.11
CA MET A 145 -7.29 0.40 9.81
C MET A 145 -7.71 -0.93 9.19
N LEU A 146 -8.99 -1.08 8.82
CA LEU A 146 -9.49 -2.28 8.15
C LEU A 146 -8.86 -2.47 6.77
N ALA A 147 -8.72 -1.40 5.97
CA ALA A 147 -8.06 -1.46 4.66
C ALA A 147 -6.59 -1.90 4.79
N MET A 148 -5.86 -1.36 5.79
CA MET A 148 -4.49 -1.76 6.08
C MET A 148 -4.43 -3.21 6.58
N GLY A 149 -5.27 -3.59 7.55
CA GLY A 149 -5.34 -4.96 8.06
C GLY A 149 -5.62 -5.97 6.94
N ARG A 150 -6.54 -5.64 6.02
CA ARG A 150 -6.83 -6.47 4.85
C ARG A 150 -5.61 -6.64 3.94
N ALA A 151 -4.84 -5.58 3.70
CA ALA A 151 -3.61 -5.68 2.91
C ALA A 151 -2.56 -6.56 3.60
N LEU A 152 -2.43 -6.45 4.91
CA LEU A 152 -1.49 -7.26 5.72
C LEU A 152 -1.86 -8.75 5.76
N MET A 153 -3.14 -9.12 5.63
CA MET A 153 -3.57 -10.52 5.53
C MET A 153 -2.97 -11.27 4.34
N ALA A 154 -2.55 -10.55 3.29
CA ALA A 154 -1.83 -11.14 2.16
C ALA A 154 -0.38 -11.53 2.51
N LYS A 155 0.17 -11.11 3.66
CA LYS A 155 1.58 -11.22 4.05
C LYS A 155 2.52 -10.67 2.95
N PRO A 156 2.35 -9.42 2.55
CA PRO A 156 3.14 -8.85 1.46
C PRO A 156 4.60 -8.65 1.89
N LYS A 157 5.49 -8.62 0.89
CA LYS A 157 6.89 -8.18 1.04
C LYS A 157 6.99 -6.67 0.85
N LEU A 158 6.12 -6.09 0.01
CA LEU A 158 6.02 -4.67 -0.29
C LEU A 158 4.58 -4.19 -0.06
N LEU A 159 4.42 -3.24 0.83
CA LEU A 159 3.16 -2.55 1.10
C LEU A 159 3.17 -1.18 0.43
N LEU A 160 2.23 -0.94 -0.47
CA LEU A 160 2.01 0.33 -1.16
C LEU A 160 0.86 1.07 -0.45
N LEU A 161 1.12 2.28 0.02
CA LEU A 161 0.13 3.10 0.74
C LEU A 161 -0.10 4.42 -0.02
N ASP A 162 -1.33 4.65 -0.45
CA ASP A 162 -1.74 5.84 -1.19
C ASP A 162 -2.53 6.78 -0.28
N GLU A 163 -1.87 7.84 0.20
CA GLU A 163 -2.38 8.87 1.11
C GLU A 163 -3.14 8.30 2.33
N PRO A 164 -2.52 7.40 3.11
CA PRO A 164 -3.21 6.68 4.18
C PRO A 164 -3.70 7.57 5.31
N SER A 165 -3.19 8.80 5.45
CA SER A 165 -3.61 9.76 6.47
C SER A 165 -4.73 10.70 6.04
N MET A 166 -5.09 10.70 4.74
CA MET A 166 -6.02 11.68 4.20
C MET A 166 -7.42 11.61 4.81
N GLY A 167 -7.93 12.76 5.26
CA GLY A 167 -9.28 12.88 5.84
C GLY A 167 -9.46 12.17 7.18
N LEU A 168 -8.36 11.91 7.90
CA LEU A 168 -8.39 11.35 9.26
C LEU A 168 -8.24 12.45 10.33
N ALA A 169 -8.86 12.20 11.48
CA ALA A 169 -8.59 13.03 12.66
C ALA A 169 -7.15 12.82 13.17
N PRO A 170 -6.51 13.84 13.80
CA PRO A 170 -5.10 13.79 14.19
C PRO A 170 -4.69 12.52 14.95
N LEU A 171 -5.52 12.08 15.90
CA LEU A 171 -5.28 10.86 16.66
C LEU A 171 -5.18 9.60 15.79
N PHE A 172 -5.98 9.51 14.73
CA PHE A 172 -5.94 8.38 13.80
C PHE A 172 -4.74 8.45 12.85
N ILE A 173 -4.30 9.65 12.50
CA ILE A 173 -3.09 9.86 11.72
C ILE A 173 -1.88 9.28 12.46
N GLU A 174 -1.69 9.65 13.73
CA GLU A 174 -0.59 9.12 14.56
C GLU A 174 -0.63 7.59 14.61
N LYS A 175 -1.82 7.01 14.90
CA LYS A 175 -1.98 5.55 14.92
C LYS A 175 -1.61 4.87 13.61
N VAL A 176 -2.01 5.44 12.47
CA VAL A 176 -1.67 4.90 11.13
C VAL A 176 -0.16 4.90 10.93
N PHE A 177 0.54 5.99 11.27
CA PHE A 177 1.99 6.06 11.14
C PHE A 177 2.73 5.13 12.11
N ASP A 178 2.23 4.96 13.33
CA ASP A 178 2.79 4.00 14.29
C ASP A 178 2.64 2.56 13.79
N ILE A 179 1.50 2.22 13.18
CA ILE A 179 1.30 0.91 12.57
C ILE A 179 2.28 0.68 11.42
N ILE A 180 2.51 1.69 10.56
CA ILE A 180 3.47 1.59 9.47
C ILE A 180 4.88 1.31 10.01
N LYS A 181 5.31 2.00 11.07
CA LYS A 181 6.60 1.73 11.73
C LYS A 181 6.66 0.31 12.29
N ASN A 182 5.59 -0.14 12.96
CA ASN A 182 5.55 -1.45 13.58
C ASN A 182 5.64 -2.58 12.55
N VAL A 183 4.92 -2.49 11.43
CA VAL A 183 5.00 -3.51 10.37
C VAL A 183 6.37 -3.49 9.67
N ASN A 184 6.97 -2.32 9.50
CA ASN A 184 8.32 -2.21 8.96
C ASN A 184 9.37 -2.81 9.91
N ALA A 185 9.26 -2.57 11.23
CA ALA A 185 10.12 -3.19 12.23
C ALA A 185 10.04 -4.73 12.24
N GLN A 186 8.93 -5.30 11.74
CA GLN A 186 8.74 -6.74 11.53
C GLN A 186 9.32 -7.24 10.19
N GLY A 187 10.02 -6.36 9.44
CA GLY A 187 10.70 -6.73 8.19
C GLY A 187 9.92 -6.40 6.90
N MET A 188 8.81 -5.66 6.99
CA MET A 188 8.05 -5.28 5.80
C MET A 188 8.64 -4.04 5.14
N THR A 189 8.74 -4.07 3.82
CA THR A 189 9.11 -2.89 3.01
C THR A 189 7.87 -2.06 2.72
N VAL A 190 7.96 -0.73 2.82
CA VAL A 190 6.83 0.18 2.62
C VAL A 190 7.18 1.27 1.62
N LEU A 191 6.32 1.47 0.63
CA LEU A 191 6.32 2.66 -0.23
C LEU A 191 5.04 3.44 0.05
N ILE A 192 5.21 4.62 0.66
CA ILE A 192 4.10 5.49 1.05
C ILE A 192 4.06 6.74 0.19
N ILE A 193 2.89 7.08 -0.30
CA ILE A 193 2.59 8.38 -0.88
C ILE A 193 1.85 9.21 0.17
N GLU A 194 2.33 10.41 0.41
CA GLU A 194 1.69 11.36 1.31
C GLU A 194 1.78 12.78 0.78
N GLN A 195 0.72 13.53 1.04
CA GLN A 195 0.68 14.96 0.77
C GLN A 195 1.38 15.74 1.88
N ASN A 196 1.21 15.28 3.13
CA ASN A 196 1.89 15.86 4.29
C ASN A 196 3.32 15.32 4.42
N ALA A 197 4.25 15.95 3.67
CA ALA A 197 5.65 15.58 3.67
C ALA A 197 6.28 15.51 5.07
N ASN A 198 5.89 16.43 5.98
CA ASN A 198 6.46 16.47 7.33
C ASN A 198 6.13 15.22 8.15
N GLN A 199 4.94 14.69 8.01
CA GLN A 199 4.55 13.46 8.73
C GLN A 199 5.19 12.22 8.10
N ALA A 200 5.17 12.13 6.78
CA ALA A 200 5.75 11.01 6.06
C ALA A 200 7.26 10.89 6.29
N LEU A 201 7.98 12.02 6.26
CA LEU A 201 9.43 12.06 6.48
C LEU A 201 9.86 11.72 7.92
N LYS A 202 8.98 11.87 8.91
CA LYS A 202 9.28 11.46 10.30
C LYS A 202 9.45 9.95 10.47
N ILE A 203 8.87 9.16 9.57
CA ILE A 203 8.93 7.70 9.63
C ILE A 203 9.73 7.08 8.50
N ALA A 204 9.97 7.82 7.41
CA ALA A 204 10.65 7.32 6.23
C ALA A 204 12.18 7.32 6.41
N ASP A 205 12.83 6.25 5.96
CA ASP A 205 14.28 6.18 5.83
C ASP A 205 14.78 7.09 4.70
N ARG A 206 13.97 7.24 3.62
CA ARG A 206 14.23 8.12 2.48
C ARG A 206 12.96 8.79 1.96
N GLY A 207 13.10 10.06 1.58
CA GLY A 207 12.11 10.79 0.80
C GLY A 207 12.51 10.89 -0.67
N LEU A 208 11.57 10.63 -1.56
CA LEU A 208 11.70 10.85 -3.01
C LEU A 208 10.75 11.97 -3.41
N SER A 209 11.27 13.04 -3.99
CA SER A 209 10.43 14.15 -4.47
C SER A 209 10.14 14.01 -5.96
N LEU A 210 8.85 13.95 -6.30
CA LEU A 210 8.39 14.08 -7.68
C LEU A 210 8.15 15.55 -7.98
N ILE A 211 8.99 16.10 -8.86
CA ILE A 211 8.83 17.45 -9.39
C ILE A 211 8.18 17.29 -10.77
N HIS A 212 7.01 17.88 -10.93
CA HIS A 212 6.37 17.97 -12.24
C HIS A 212 7.12 19.05 -13.04
N ILE A 213 7.75 18.65 -14.15
CA ILE A 213 8.39 19.55 -15.10
C ILE A 213 7.45 19.76 -16.30
#